data_08bccee5d0af4b7b5214e4ed7a38092f
#
_entry.id   08bccee5d0af4b7b5214e4ed7a38092f
#
_cell.length_a   1.000
_cell.length_b   1.000
_cell.length_c   1.000
_cell.angle_alpha   90.00
_cell.angle_beta   90.00
_cell.angle_gamma   90.00
#
_symmetry.space_group_name_H-M   'P 1'
#
loop_
_entity.id
_entity.type
_entity.pdbx_description
1 polymer ?
#
loop_
_entity_poly.entity_id
_entity_poly.type
_entity_poly.pdbx_seq_one_letter_code
_entity_poly.pdbx_strand_id
1 'polypeptide(L)'
;VVLLEARTETWCPQCPPSNDETNDLMVVPEYAVAKFHTSDALSSVCPVCAQYDNEYGINYTPAGLIELGDYSAYEINSQWPGWGTDMAARAQGVSPLQLELNSSLNWTTRVLTVTLEATFTYAVTGGELKMNVYALENLVPGPQENASSGYIHNRVMRGMLGDFYGTSGVIPSTPVVGTTYSHTYTWTVPNEVKLADVKLIGLVSHDL
;
A
#
# COMPACT_ATOMS: atom_id res chain seq x y z
N VAL A 1 3.71 10.49 6.71
CA VAL A 1 4.01 9.72 5.50
C VAL A 1 2.76 9.68 4.64
N VAL A 2 2.89 9.97 3.35
CA VAL A 2 1.80 9.92 2.36
C VAL A 2 1.91 8.61 1.57
N LEU A 3 0.80 7.89 1.42
CA LEU A 3 0.74 6.63 0.66
C LEU A 3 0.25 6.89 -0.77
N LEU A 4 0.99 6.38 -1.75
CA LEU A 4 0.54 6.19 -3.12
C LEU A 4 0.30 4.72 -3.38
N GLU A 5 -0.90 4.38 -3.78
CA GLU A 5 -1.26 3.08 -4.33
C GLU A 5 -1.32 3.21 -5.86
N ALA A 6 -0.31 2.67 -6.52
CA ALA A 6 -0.16 2.79 -7.97
C ALA A 6 -0.63 1.51 -8.66
N ARG A 7 -1.65 1.62 -9.49
CA ARG A 7 -2.11 0.55 -10.36
C ARG A 7 -1.20 0.48 -11.58
N THR A 8 -0.60 -0.67 -11.83
CA THR A 8 0.32 -0.93 -12.95
C THR A 8 0.17 -2.35 -13.46
N GLU A 9 0.59 -2.62 -14.69
CA GLU A 9 0.53 -3.95 -15.30
C GLU A 9 1.71 -4.19 -16.22
N THR A 10 2.14 -5.44 -16.34
CA THR A 10 3.26 -5.83 -17.20
C THR A 10 3.00 -5.64 -18.69
N TRP A 11 1.75 -5.71 -19.12
CA TRP A 11 1.28 -5.50 -20.50
C TRP A 11 1.00 -4.03 -20.84
N CYS A 12 1.11 -3.12 -19.88
CA CYS A 12 0.78 -1.71 -20.05
C CYS A 12 1.96 -0.94 -20.67
N PRO A 13 1.84 -0.40 -21.90
CA PRO A 13 2.94 0.29 -22.56
C PRO A 13 3.24 1.69 -22.00
N GLN A 14 2.32 2.26 -21.22
CA GLN A 14 2.47 3.56 -20.56
C GLN A 14 3.01 3.43 -19.13
N CYS A 15 3.14 2.21 -18.60
CA CYS A 15 3.54 1.98 -17.23
C CYS A 15 5.05 2.14 -16.95
N PRO A 16 6.00 1.88 -17.87
CA PRO A 16 7.40 2.10 -17.57
C PRO A 16 7.72 3.50 -17.03
N PRO A 17 7.37 4.61 -17.71
CA PRO A 17 7.68 5.94 -17.17
C PRO A 17 6.95 6.27 -15.86
N SER A 18 5.74 5.75 -15.63
CA SER A 18 5.06 5.92 -14.34
C SER A 18 5.75 5.12 -13.22
N ASN A 19 6.29 3.95 -13.54
CA ASN A 19 7.09 3.16 -12.63
C ASN A 19 8.43 3.84 -12.28
N ASP A 20 9.03 4.58 -13.21
CA ASP A 20 10.23 5.38 -12.94
C ASP A 20 9.91 6.51 -11.96
N GLU A 21 8.81 7.26 -12.16
CA GLU A 21 8.35 8.27 -11.20
C GLU A 21 8.11 7.66 -9.81
N THR A 22 7.44 6.51 -9.71
CA THR A 22 7.25 5.86 -8.42
C THR A 22 8.55 5.39 -7.77
N ASN A 23 9.55 5.00 -8.55
CA ASN A 23 10.87 4.65 -8.02
C ASN A 23 11.59 5.88 -7.44
N ASP A 24 11.44 7.06 -8.07
CA ASP A 24 11.96 8.31 -7.54
C ASP A 24 11.22 8.75 -6.25
N LEU A 25 9.90 8.54 -6.19
CA LEU A 25 9.11 8.84 -5.00
C LEU A 25 9.47 7.94 -3.80
N MET A 26 9.86 6.70 -4.03
CA MET A 26 10.22 5.75 -2.96
C MET A 26 11.48 6.14 -2.17
N VAL A 27 12.31 7.04 -2.66
CA VAL A 27 13.52 7.50 -1.94
C VAL A 27 13.24 8.72 -1.05
N VAL A 28 12.04 9.29 -1.15
CA VAL A 28 11.58 10.40 -0.30
C VAL A 28 11.04 9.83 1.03
N PRO A 29 11.61 10.20 2.18
CA PRO A 29 11.24 9.59 3.48
C PRO A 29 9.78 9.78 3.88
N GLU A 30 9.14 10.84 3.38
CA GLU A 30 7.75 11.18 3.65
C GLU A 30 6.76 10.40 2.79
N TYR A 31 7.23 9.55 1.85
CA TYR A 31 6.37 8.85 0.91
C TYR A 31 6.46 7.33 1.07
N ALA A 32 5.34 6.68 0.92
CA ALA A 32 5.21 5.24 0.79
C ALA A 32 4.53 4.92 -0.54
N VAL A 33 5.00 3.88 -1.23
CA VAL A 33 4.43 3.44 -2.52
C VAL A 33 4.11 1.96 -2.45
N ALA A 34 2.90 1.60 -2.87
CA ALA A 34 2.47 0.22 -3.11
C ALA A 34 2.02 0.08 -4.57
N LYS A 35 2.51 -0.95 -5.28
CA LYS A 35 2.15 -1.18 -6.69
C LYS A 35 1.22 -2.37 -6.81
N PHE A 36 0.05 -2.13 -7.38
CA PHE A 36 -0.99 -3.13 -7.60
C PHE A 36 -0.95 -3.63 -9.03
N HIS A 37 -0.69 -4.93 -9.16
CA HIS A 37 -0.92 -5.71 -10.37
C HIS A 37 -2.20 -6.49 -10.16
N THR A 38 -3.21 -6.31 -11.00
CA THR A 38 -4.54 -6.87 -10.79
C THR A 38 -4.93 -7.93 -11.82
N SER A 39 -4.30 -7.90 -13.00
CA SER A 39 -4.69 -8.73 -14.14
C SER A 39 -3.52 -9.31 -14.93
N ASP A 40 -2.32 -9.37 -14.37
CA ASP A 40 -1.15 -9.99 -14.99
C ASP A 40 -0.53 -11.10 -14.11
N ALA A 41 0.60 -11.66 -14.54
CA ALA A 41 1.25 -12.76 -13.83
C ALA A 41 1.75 -12.38 -12.43
N LEU A 42 2.02 -11.10 -12.17
CA LEU A 42 2.50 -10.63 -10.86
C LEU A 42 1.37 -10.55 -9.83
N SER A 43 0.11 -10.50 -10.26
CA SER A 43 -1.07 -10.50 -9.39
C SER A 43 -1.35 -11.87 -8.75
N SER A 44 -0.84 -12.96 -9.32
CA SER A 44 -1.17 -14.33 -8.91
C SER A 44 -0.84 -14.67 -7.45
N VAL A 45 0.09 -13.93 -6.85
CA VAL A 45 0.53 -14.11 -5.45
C VAL A 45 -0.30 -13.28 -4.46
N CYS A 46 -1.13 -12.35 -4.96
CA CYS A 46 -1.97 -11.48 -4.15
C CYS A 46 -3.46 -11.64 -4.53
N PRO A 47 -4.16 -12.65 -4.00
CA PRO A 47 -5.56 -12.91 -4.37
C PRO A 47 -6.50 -11.72 -4.12
N VAL A 48 -6.24 -10.93 -3.07
CA VAL A 48 -7.04 -9.73 -2.75
C VAL A 48 -6.82 -8.58 -3.74
N CYS A 49 -5.70 -8.59 -4.47
CA CYS A 49 -5.41 -7.55 -5.46
C CYS A 49 -6.40 -7.54 -6.63
N ALA A 50 -7.00 -8.69 -6.96
CA ALA A 50 -8.01 -8.78 -8.02
C ALA A 50 -9.29 -7.97 -7.71
N GLN A 51 -9.54 -7.61 -6.45
CA GLN A 51 -10.68 -6.81 -6.03
C GLN A 51 -10.43 -5.30 -6.21
N TYR A 52 -9.16 -4.90 -6.28
CA TYR A 52 -8.74 -3.50 -6.24
C TYR A 52 -9.41 -2.64 -7.33
N ASP A 53 -9.35 -3.10 -8.58
CA ASP A 53 -9.94 -2.36 -9.70
C ASP A 53 -11.46 -2.19 -9.56
N ASN A 54 -12.15 -3.24 -9.11
CA ASN A 54 -13.61 -3.20 -8.94
C ASN A 54 -14.03 -2.30 -7.78
N GLU A 55 -13.31 -2.35 -6.68
CA GLU A 55 -13.63 -1.59 -5.47
C GLU A 55 -13.47 -0.09 -5.69
N TYR A 56 -12.40 0.30 -6.36
CA TYR A 56 -12.10 1.71 -6.63
C TYR A 56 -12.55 2.20 -8.00
N GLY A 57 -13.27 1.37 -8.77
CA GLY A 57 -13.78 1.74 -10.10
C GLY A 57 -12.67 2.02 -11.12
N ILE A 58 -11.48 1.43 -10.94
CA ILE A 58 -10.32 1.67 -11.80
C ILE A 58 -10.49 0.86 -13.09
N ASN A 59 -10.54 1.56 -14.23
CA ASN A 59 -10.73 0.97 -15.55
C ASN A 59 -9.60 1.27 -16.54
N TYR A 60 -8.51 1.86 -16.06
CA TYR A 60 -7.32 2.18 -16.86
C TYR A 60 -6.03 2.01 -16.04
N THR A 61 -4.89 1.97 -16.72
CA THR A 61 -3.54 1.91 -16.14
C THR A 61 -2.56 2.70 -17.02
N PRO A 62 -1.59 3.45 -16.43
CA PRO A 62 -1.36 3.59 -14.99
C PRO A 62 -2.41 4.47 -14.31
N ALA A 63 -2.75 4.16 -13.06
CA ALA A 63 -3.63 4.94 -12.21
C ALA A 63 -3.05 5.00 -10.79
N GLY A 64 -3.45 5.99 -9.98
CA GLY A 64 -2.98 6.13 -8.61
C GLY A 64 -4.06 6.62 -7.66
N LEU A 65 -4.06 6.07 -6.44
CA LEU A 65 -4.81 6.58 -5.30
C LEU A 65 -3.81 7.14 -4.29
N ILE A 66 -4.00 8.39 -3.87
CA ILE A 66 -3.18 8.99 -2.83
C ILE A 66 -4.00 9.06 -1.55
N GLU A 67 -3.52 8.34 -0.51
CA GLU A 67 -4.18 8.21 0.80
C GLU A 67 -5.63 7.69 0.73
N LEU A 68 -5.89 6.77 -0.20
CA LEU A 68 -7.20 6.17 -0.50
C LEU A 68 -8.30 7.20 -0.85
N GLY A 69 -7.98 8.51 -0.85
CA GLY A 69 -8.93 9.59 -1.08
C GLY A 69 -10.02 9.72 -0.02
N ASP A 70 -10.84 10.75 -0.17
CA ASP A 70 -12.13 10.80 0.54
C ASP A 70 -13.06 9.79 -0.13
N TYR A 71 -13.54 8.78 0.61
CA TYR A 71 -14.47 7.76 0.11
C TYR A 71 -15.76 8.31 -0.50
N SER A 72 -16.08 9.59 -0.22
CA SER A 72 -17.22 10.28 -0.81
C SER A 72 -16.98 10.83 -2.22
N ALA A 73 -15.73 10.86 -2.66
CA ALA A 73 -15.36 11.21 -4.02
C ALA A 73 -14.39 10.15 -4.52
N TYR A 74 -14.91 9.13 -5.19
CA TYR A 74 -14.12 8.19 -6.00
C TYR A 74 -13.41 8.95 -7.15
N GLU A 75 -12.64 9.94 -6.78
CA GLU A 75 -11.70 10.52 -7.69
C GLU A 75 -10.44 9.68 -7.54
N ILE A 76 -10.12 8.94 -8.57
CA ILE A 76 -8.77 8.50 -8.81
C ILE A 76 -7.97 9.79 -8.77
N ASN A 77 -7.38 10.05 -7.63
CA ASN A 77 -6.96 11.39 -7.21
C ASN A 77 -5.82 11.91 -8.06
N SER A 78 -5.18 11.05 -8.83
CA SER A 78 -4.05 11.47 -9.61
C SER A 78 -3.91 10.64 -10.87
N GLN A 79 -4.06 11.31 -12.00
CA GLN A 79 -3.64 10.75 -13.27
C GLN A 79 -2.14 10.96 -13.43
N TRP A 80 -1.44 9.90 -13.85
CA TRP A 80 -0.06 10.07 -14.26
C TRP A 80 0.04 10.91 -15.55
N PRO A 81 1.01 11.82 -15.70
CA PRO A 81 1.98 12.29 -14.70
C PRO A 81 1.37 13.31 -13.72
N GLY A 82 1.81 13.28 -12.48
CA GLY A 82 1.36 14.26 -11.47
C GLY A 82 1.45 13.77 -10.03
N TRP A 83 1.70 12.48 -9.81
CA TRP A 83 1.71 11.88 -8.48
C TRP A 83 2.66 12.57 -7.50
N GLY A 84 3.87 12.94 -7.94
CA GLY A 84 4.82 13.64 -7.09
C GLY A 84 4.31 15.00 -6.60
N THR A 85 3.59 15.75 -7.46
CA THR A 85 2.97 17.02 -7.08
C THR A 85 1.85 16.83 -6.07
N ASP A 86 0.99 15.84 -6.28
CA ASP A 86 -0.15 15.58 -5.41
C ASP A 86 0.30 15.03 -4.06
N MET A 87 1.29 14.14 -4.03
CA MET A 87 1.90 13.65 -2.80
C MET A 87 2.56 14.78 -2.01
N ALA A 88 3.27 15.70 -2.68
CA ALA A 88 3.89 16.85 -2.05
C ALA A 88 2.84 17.80 -1.43
N ALA A 89 1.70 17.98 -2.09
CA ALA A 89 0.59 18.76 -1.54
C ALA A 89 0.00 18.08 -0.28
N ARG A 90 -0.21 16.77 -0.32
CA ARG A 90 -0.72 15.99 0.83
C ARG A 90 0.26 15.97 2.00
N ALA A 91 1.55 15.92 1.75
CA ALA A 91 2.59 15.93 2.79
C ALA A 91 2.65 17.22 3.62
N GLN A 92 2.00 18.31 3.17
CA GLN A 92 1.83 19.52 3.97
C GLN A 92 0.79 19.36 5.09
N GLY A 93 -0.05 18.34 5.03
CA GLY A 93 -1.06 18.03 6.04
C GLY A 93 -0.42 17.48 7.33
N VAL A 94 -1.17 17.60 8.43
CA VAL A 94 -0.80 17.01 9.72
C VAL A 94 -1.51 15.70 9.90
N SER A 95 -0.73 14.61 10.09
CA SER A 95 -1.33 13.32 10.44
C SER A 95 -1.84 13.36 11.89
N PRO A 96 -3.08 12.89 12.14
CA PRO A 96 -3.64 12.84 13.48
C PRO A 96 -3.05 11.71 14.34
N LEU A 97 -2.19 10.85 13.77
CA LEU A 97 -1.62 9.71 14.46
C LEU A 97 -0.17 9.45 14.04
N GLN A 98 0.53 8.74 14.90
CA GLN A 98 1.85 8.16 14.64
C GLN A 98 1.71 6.65 14.53
N LEU A 99 2.38 6.05 13.53
CA LEU A 99 2.43 4.62 13.33
C LEU A 99 3.81 4.08 13.67
N GLU A 100 3.85 2.97 14.39
CA GLU A 100 5.05 2.17 14.59
C GLU A 100 4.78 0.74 14.11
N LEU A 101 5.74 0.19 13.37
CA LEU A 101 5.64 -1.15 12.80
C LEU A 101 6.85 -1.99 13.22
N ASN A 102 6.59 -3.04 13.99
CA ASN A 102 7.58 -3.99 14.45
C ASN A 102 7.33 -5.35 13.80
N SER A 103 8.39 -5.98 13.27
CA SER A 103 8.24 -7.25 12.59
C SER A 103 9.33 -8.26 12.93
N SER A 104 8.99 -9.54 12.86
CA SER A 104 9.91 -10.65 12.95
C SER A 104 9.59 -11.71 11.90
N LEU A 105 10.60 -12.31 11.30
CA LEU A 105 10.47 -13.32 10.26
C LEU A 105 11.15 -14.61 10.70
N ASN A 106 10.40 -15.71 10.71
CA ASN A 106 10.95 -17.04 10.81
C ASN A 106 11.35 -17.54 9.41
N TRP A 107 12.64 -17.55 9.13
CA TRP A 107 13.20 -17.92 7.82
C TRP A 107 12.91 -19.38 7.42
N THR A 108 12.75 -20.27 8.41
CA THR A 108 12.51 -21.70 8.15
C THR A 108 11.05 -21.97 7.83
N THR A 109 10.13 -21.40 8.61
CA THR A 109 8.69 -21.60 8.41
C THR A 109 8.07 -20.57 7.48
N ARG A 110 8.83 -19.53 7.08
CA ARG A 110 8.39 -18.39 6.29
C ARG A 110 7.26 -17.58 6.95
N VAL A 111 7.07 -17.74 8.26
CA VAL A 111 6.04 -16.99 9.00
C VAL A 111 6.59 -15.61 9.37
N LEU A 112 5.94 -14.57 8.88
CA LEU A 112 6.14 -13.18 9.22
C LEU A 112 5.11 -12.80 10.29
N THR A 113 5.58 -12.27 11.43
CA THR A 113 4.74 -11.67 12.46
C THR A 113 4.98 -10.16 12.45
N VAL A 114 3.90 -9.38 12.38
CA VAL A 114 3.96 -7.91 12.29
C VAL A 114 3.01 -7.32 13.33
N THR A 115 3.55 -6.45 14.18
CA THR A 115 2.75 -5.64 15.10
C THR A 115 2.72 -4.21 14.60
N LEU A 116 1.51 -3.69 14.34
CA LEU A 116 1.25 -2.30 14.01
C LEU A 116 0.67 -1.60 15.23
N GLU A 117 1.27 -0.48 15.60
CA GLU A 117 0.83 0.39 16.70
C GLU A 117 0.45 1.77 16.15
N ALA A 118 -0.70 2.28 16.58
CA ALA A 118 -1.23 3.58 16.20
C ALA A 118 -1.45 4.43 17.47
N THR A 119 -0.69 5.51 17.62
CA THR A 119 -0.82 6.47 18.72
C THR A 119 -1.44 7.75 18.20
N PHE A 120 -2.63 8.11 18.70
CA PHE A 120 -3.34 9.30 18.27
C PHE A 120 -2.77 10.55 18.95
N THR A 121 -2.39 11.54 18.15
CA THR A 121 -1.84 12.82 18.58
C THR A 121 -2.85 13.96 18.50
N TYR A 122 -3.92 13.77 17.70
CA TYR A 122 -5.06 14.68 17.60
C TYR A 122 -6.37 13.88 17.67
N ALA A 123 -7.44 14.58 18.06
CA ALA A 123 -8.76 13.98 18.09
C ALA A 123 -9.26 13.64 16.67
N VAL A 124 -9.75 12.43 16.52
CA VAL A 124 -10.44 11.95 15.32
C VAL A 124 -11.84 11.55 15.73
N THR A 125 -12.85 11.91 14.94
CA THR A 125 -14.25 11.63 15.23
C THR A 125 -14.97 11.16 13.96
N GLY A 126 -15.94 10.25 14.15
CA GLY A 126 -16.76 9.70 13.07
C GLY A 126 -16.09 8.54 12.33
N GLY A 127 -16.93 7.71 11.71
CA GLY A 127 -16.49 6.56 10.93
C GLY A 127 -15.85 5.42 11.70
N GLU A 128 -15.55 4.34 10.99
CA GLU A 128 -14.80 3.20 11.49
C GLU A 128 -13.33 3.35 11.13
N LEU A 129 -12.46 3.12 12.12
CA LEU A 129 -11.01 3.12 11.91
C LEU A 129 -10.50 1.69 11.79
N LYS A 130 -9.82 1.40 10.69
CA LYS A 130 -9.30 0.06 10.38
C LYS A 130 -7.79 0.09 10.24
N MET A 131 -7.14 -0.91 10.81
CA MET A 131 -5.69 -1.11 10.71
C MET A 131 -5.37 -2.10 9.59
N ASN A 132 -4.32 -1.84 8.81
CA ASN A 132 -3.84 -2.78 7.82
C ASN A 132 -2.32 -2.76 7.71
N VAL A 133 -1.76 -3.84 7.18
CA VAL A 133 -0.36 -3.93 6.79
C VAL A 133 -0.29 -4.48 5.37
N TYR A 134 0.35 -3.73 4.48
CA TYR A 134 0.67 -4.18 3.13
C TYR A 134 2.03 -4.86 3.13
N ALA A 135 2.08 -6.07 2.59
CA ALA A 135 3.31 -6.79 2.31
C ALA A 135 3.64 -6.66 0.82
N LEU A 136 4.80 -6.10 0.54
CA LEU A 136 5.29 -5.78 -0.80
C LEU A 136 6.57 -6.55 -1.08
N GLU A 137 6.91 -6.74 -2.34
CA GLU A 137 8.19 -7.31 -2.77
C GLU A 137 8.93 -6.36 -3.69
N ASN A 138 10.23 -6.20 -3.43
CA ASN A 138 11.15 -5.52 -4.32
C ASN A 138 11.91 -6.51 -5.19
N LEU A 139 12.59 -6.00 -6.21
CA LEU A 139 13.50 -6.75 -7.09
C LEU A 139 12.82 -7.96 -7.77
N VAL A 140 11.56 -7.81 -8.15
CA VAL A 140 10.79 -8.85 -8.86
C VAL A 140 11.12 -8.79 -10.35
N PRO A 141 11.82 -9.78 -10.92
CA PRO A 141 12.07 -9.82 -12.35
C PRO A 141 10.78 -10.18 -13.10
N GLY A 142 10.50 -9.50 -14.19
CA GLY A 142 9.34 -9.78 -15.01
C GLY A 142 9.37 -9.05 -16.35
N PRO A 143 8.53 -9.45 -17.31
CA PRO A 143 8.36 -8.67 -18.53
C PRO A 143 7.70 -7.33 -18.19
N GLN A 144 7.93 -6.34 -19.05
CA GLN A 144 7.22 -5.07 -19.05
C GLN A 144 7.14 -4.58 -20.48
N GLU A 145 5.94 -4.35 -20.97
CA GLU A 145 5.74 -3.77 -22.31
C GLU A 145 6.43 -2.41 -22.40
N ASN A 146 7.05 -2.13 -23.53
CA ASN A 146 7.85 -0.93 -23.80
C ASN A 146 9.07 -0.70 -22.86
N ALA A 147 9.52 -1.74 -22.15
CA ALA A 147 10.75 -1.69 -21.38
C ALA A 147 11.80 -2.65 -21.95
N SER A 148 13.05 -2.48 -21.53
CA SER A 148 14.14 -3.39 -21.90
C SER A 148 13.96 -4.78 -21.29
N SER A 149 14.55 -5.80 -21.89
CA SER A 149 14.62 -7.15 -21.31
C SER A 149 15.27 -7.11 -19.93
N GLY A 150 14.75 -7.92 -19.00
CA GLY A 150 15.26 -7.94 -17.61
C GLY A 150 14.73 -6.84 -16.72
N TYR A 151 13.54 -6.30 -17.04
CA TYR A 151 12.90 -5.30 -16.21
C TYR A 151 12.67 -5.81 -14.78
N ILE A 152 12.87 -4.91 -13.82
CA ILE A 152 12.72 -5.19 -12.38
C ILE A 152 11.59 -4.35 -11.82
N HIS A 153 10.57 -5.03 -11.30
CA HIS A 153 9.47 -4.39 -10.59
C HIS A 153 9.80 -4.23 -9.11
N ASN A 154 9.44 -3.08 -8.54
CA ASN A 154 9.61 -2.79 -7.12
C ASN A 154 8.26 -2.48 -6.46
N ARG A 155 8.15 -2.74 -5.16
CA ARG A 155 6.94 -2.49 -4.36
C ARG A 155 5.70 -3.22 -4.87
N VAL A 156 5.88 -4.39 -5.47
CA VAL A 156 4.78 -5.23 -5.95
C VAL A 156 4.00 -5.76 -4.76
N MET A 157 2.69 -5.51 -4.73
CA MET A 157 1.79 -5.99 -3.69
C MET A 157 1.78 -7.53 -3.65
N ARG A 158 1.96 -8.11 -2.45
CA ARG A 158 1.97 -9.56 -2.22
C ARG A 158 0.92 -10.01 -1.21
N GLY A 159 0.43 -9.10 -0.39
CA GLY A 159 -0.63 -9.40 0.56
C GLY A 159 -1.07 -8.17 1.36
N MET A 160 -2.31 -8.19 1.78
CA MET A 160 -2.90 -7.30 2.76
C MET A 160 -3.21 -8.14 4.00
N LEU A 161 -2.54 -7.85 5.13
CA LEU A 161 -2.59 -8.73 6.30
C LEU A 161 -3.90 -8.57 7.10
N GLY A 162 -4.56 -7.42 6.97
CA GLY A 162 -5.84 -7.11 7.58
C GLY A 162 -7.03 -7.25 6.62
N ASP A 163 -6.92 -8.12 5.60
CA ASP A 163 -7.85 -8.21 4.48
C ASP A 163 -7.86 -6.94 3.61
N PHE A 164 -8.75 -6.91 2.62
CA PHE A 164 -8.82 -5.78 1.68
C PHE A 164 -9.18 -4.47 2.38
N TYR A 165 -10.16 -4.51 3.26
CA TYR A 165 -10.65 -3.32 3.97
C TYR A 165 -9.91 -3.01 5.27
N GLY A 166 -8.99 -3.86 5.69
CA GLY A 166 -8.31 -3.75 6.98
C GLY A 166 -9.09 -4.35 8.15
N THR A 167 -8.43 -4.44 9.29
CA THR A 167 -8.96 -5.02 10.53
C THR A 167 -9.74 -3.96 11.31
N SER A 168 -11.02 -4.21 11.52
CA SER A 168 -11.92 -3.37 12.31
C SER A 168 -11.93 -3.74 13.80
N GLY A 169 -12.50 -2.87 14.63
CA GLY A 169 -12.72 -3.13 16.07
C GLY A 169 -11.48 -3.03 16.96
N VAL A 170 -10.30 -2.72 16.40
CA VAL A 170 -9.06 -2.48 17.17
C VAL A 170 -9.03 -1.05 17.70
N ILE A 171 -9.36 -0.10 16.85
CA ILE A 171 -9.43 1.33 17.18
C ILE A 171 -10.90 1.72 17.33
N PRO A 172 -11.32 2.35 18.43
CA PRO A 172 -12.69 2.83 18.56
C PRO A 172 -12.95 4.01 17.61
N SER A 173 -14.21 4.26 17.25
CA SER A 173 -14.60 5.38 16.38
C SER A 173 -14.26 6.77 16.93
N THR A 174 -13.93 6.86 18.21
CA THR A 174 -13.47 8.07 18.89
C THR A 174 -12.23 7.71 19.71
N PRO A 175 -11.05 7.61 19.08
CA PRO A 175 -9.83 7.23 19.79
C PRO A 175 -9.38 8.34 20.76
N VAL A 176 -8.83 7.91 21.90
CA VAL A 176 -8.34 8.81 22.93
C VAL A 176 -6.94 9.32 22.57
N VAL A 177 -6.76 10.62 22.56
CA VAL A 177 -5.46 11.27 22.31
C VAL A 177 -4.43 10.80 23.33
N GLY A 178 -3.23 10.44 22.89
CA GLY A 178 -2.16 9.87 23.71
C GLY A 178 -2.28 8.36 23.95
N THR A 179 -3.35 7.70 23.46
CA THR A 179 -3.50 6.26 23.57
C THR A 179 -2.96 5.56 22.33
N THR A 180 -2.23 4.46 22.56
CA THR A 180 -1.75 3.56 21.52
C THR A 180 -2.69 2.36 21.39
N TYR A 181 -3.12 2.10 20.17
CA TYR A 181 -3.88 0.92 19.78
C TYR A 181 -2.97 0.00 18.96
N SER A 182 -3.03 -1.30 19.22
CA SER A 182 -2.09 -2.25 18.63
C SER A 182 -2.79 -3.48 18.10
N HIS A 183 -2.33 -3.98 16.95
CA HIS A 183 -2.75 -5.26 16.40
C HIS A 183 -1.56 -6.04 15.85
N THR A 184 -1.58 -7.37 16.05
CA THR A 184 -0.53 -8.26 15.55
C THR A 184 -1.08 -9.17 14.47
N TYR A 185 -0.44 -9.13 13.32
CA TYR A 185 -0.73 -9.96 12.16
C TYR A 185 0.28 -11.09 12.05
N THR A 186 -0.15 -12.20 11.50
CA THR A 186 0.74 -13.28 11.05
C THR A 186 0.47 -13.60 9.60
N TRP A 187 1.51 -13.74 8.81
CA TRP A 187 1.41 -14.06 7.40
C TRP A 187 2.45 -15.11 7.01
N THR A 188 2.00 -16.21 6.42
CA THR A 188 2.91 -17.17 5.82
C THR A 188 3.28 -16.68 4.43
N VAL A 189 4.51 -16.23 4.27
CA VAL A 189 4.99 -15.66 3.01
C VAL A 189 5.00 -16.75 1.93
N PRO A 190 4.29 -16.57 0.80
CA PRO A 190 4.27 -17.53 -0.30
C PRO A 190 5.65 -17.89 -0.80
N ASN A 191 5.82 -19.12 -1.31
CA ASN A 191 7.14 -19.61 -1.77
C ASN A 191 7.70 -18.81 -2.95
N GLU A 192 6.83 -18.21 -3.75
CA GLU A 192 7.14 -17.37 -4.90
C GLU A 192 7.78 -16.04 -4.50
N VAL A 193 7.54 -15.59 -3.27
CA VAL A 193 8.05 -14.32 -2.73
C VAL A 193 9.42 -14.50 -2.11
N LYS A 194 10.37 -13.66 -2.44
CA LYS A 194 11.72 -13.66 -1.84
C LYS A 194 11.69 -12.98 -0.48
N LEU A 195 11.94 -13.74 0.58
CA LEU A 195 11.88 -13.26 1.97
C LEU A 195 12.75 -12.01 2.23
N ALA A 196 13.93 -11.95 1.62
CA ALA A 196 14.87 -10.83 1.80
C ALA A 196 14.37 -9.52 1.15
N ASP A 197 13.48 -9.60 0.17
CA ASP A 197 12.99 -8.48 -0.62
C ASP A 197 11.62 -7.97 -0.13
N VAL A 198 11.06 -8.59 0.92
CA VAL A 198 9.79 -8.16 1.53
C VAL A 198 9.94 -6.79 2.18
N LYS A 199 8.96 -5.92 1.92
CA LYS A 199 8.80 -4.60 2.52
C LYS A 199 7.40 -4.50 3.10
N LEU A 200 7.24 -3.70 4.15
CA LEU A 200 5.98 -3.54 4.85
C LEU A 200 5.56 -2.07 4.90
N ILE A 201 4.27 -1.81 4.74
CA ILE A 201 3.65 -0.52 4.98
C ILE A 201 2.51 -0.73 5.97
N GLY A 202 2.56 -0.07 7.12
CA GLY A 202 1.43 0.01 8.05
C GLY A 202 0.55 1.20 7.73
N LEU A 203 -0.76 1.02 7.80
CA LEU A 203 -1.73 2.09 7.57
C LEU A 203 -2.94 1.98 8.50
N VAL A 204 -3.60 3.12 8.71
CA VAL A 204 -4.92 3.21 9.32
C VAL A 204 -5.80 3.94 8.32
N SER A 205 -6.88 3.29 7.91
CA SER A 205 -7.90 3.86 7.05
C SER A 205 -9.13 4.28 7.86
N HIS A 206 -9.89 5.19 7.31
CA HIS A 206 -11.10 5.73 7.92
C HIS A 206 -12.27 5.52 6.95
N ASP A 207 -13.24 4.71 7.35
CA ASP A 207 -14.50 4.59 6.62
C ASP A 207 -15.45 5.71 7.11
N LEU A 208 -15.82 6.59 6.22
CA LEU A 208 -16.77 7.67 6.48
C LEU A 208 -18.20 7.22 6.20
#